data_b9e90d31605bc6cc6d7e0d08fd08e2f2
#
_entry.id   b9e90d31605bc6cc6d7e0d08fd08e2f2
#
_cell.length_a   1.000
_cell.length_b   1.000
_cell.length_c   1.000
_cell.angle_alpha   90.00
_cell.angle_beta   90.00
_cell.angle_gamma   90.00
#
_symmetry.space_group_name_H-M   'P 1'
#
loop_
_entity.id
_entity.type
_entity.pdbx_description
1 polymer ?
#
loop_
_entity_poly.entity_id
_entity_poly.type
_entity_poly.pdbx_seq_one_letter_code
_entity_poly.pdbx_strand_id
1 'polypeptide(L)'
;LVIGPGTGLGASVISGNNVIATEIGNTNLGLSALKSLLKINSDEFNVLEDVISGTGISRMFETKTGNKVKSEEIFSLSLNGDDDAIEVIDMFTIAFARTLSDLSLAFSSGGGIILAGSLSRSFLTIANKDLFNKHFLDGKSDIHKEILNKVGIKVANRGYTCLFGSLNYINSI
;
A
#
# COMPACT_ATOMS: atom_id res chain seq x y z
N LEU A 1 -3.97 10.20 7.50
CA LEU A 1 -3.88 9.68 6.14
C LEU A 1 -4.74 8.43 6.01
N VAL A 2 -5.55 8.32 4.97
CA VAL A 2 -6.32 7.11 4.64
C VAL A 2 -5.78 6.57 3.33
N ILE A 3 -5.43 5.29 3.30
CA ILE A 3 -4.86 4.59 2.14
C ILE A 3 -5.69 3.34 1.87
N GLY A 4 -6.14 3.17 0.64
CA GLY A 4 -6.94 2.02 0.20
C GLY A 4 -6.38 1.36 -1.05
N PRO A 5 -5.39 0.46 -0.92
CA PRO A 5 -5.04 -0.38 -2.05
C PRO A 5 -6.20 -1.36 -2.33
N GLY A 6 -6.62 -1.38 -3.57
CA GLY A 6 -7.68 -2.25 -4.10
C GLY A 6 -7.30 -2.70 -5.49
N THR A 7 -8.19 -2.54 -6.48
CA THR A 7 -7.84 -2.70 -7.90
C THR A 7 -6.81 -1.66 -8.33
N GLY A 8 -6.90 -0.44 -7.80
CA GLY A 8 -5.91 0.64 -7.87
C GLY A 8 -5.49 1.09 -6.47
N LEU A 9 -4.99 2.32 -6.33
CA LEU A 9 -4.53 2.92 -5.08
C LEU A 9 -5.28 4.23 -4.79
N GLY A 10 -6.26 4.18 -3.88
CA GLY A 10 -6.91 5.37 -3.36
C GLY A 10 -6.18 5.94 -2.15
N ALA A 11 -6.09 7.26 -2.05
CA ALA A 11 -5.55 7.94 -0.89
C ALA A 11 -6.25 9.27 -0.62
N SER A 12 -6.40 9.62 0.66
CA SER A 12 -6.92 10.91 1.10
C SER A 12 -6.26 11.36 2.40
N VAL A 13 -6.22 12.67 2.60
CA VAL A 13 -5.71 13.29 3.82
C VAL A 13 -6.88 13.86 4.61
N ILE A 14 -6.91 13.61 5.92
CA ILE A 14 -7.88 14.22 6.83
C ILE A 14 -7.14 15.24 7.69
N SER A 15 -7.60 16.50 7.64
CA SER A 15 -7.07 17.58 8.46
C SER A 15 -8.21 18.31 9.15
N GLY A 16 -8.36 18.10 10.46
CA GLY A 16 -9.55 18.52 11.20
C GLY A 16 -10.80 17.85 10.64
N ASN A 17 -11.77 18.65 10.20
CA ASN A 17 -13.02 18.18 9.57
C ASN A 17 -12.95 18.10 8.04
N ASN A 18 -11.79 18.44 7.44
CA ASN A 18 -11.65 18.48 5.99
C ASN A 18 -11.04 17.18 5.48
N VAL A 19 -11.60 16.69 4.37
CA VAL A 19 -11.04 15.56 3.60
C VAL A 19 -10.47 16.12 2.30
N ILE A 20 -9.19 15.88 2.09
CA ILE A 20 -8.48 16.28 0.88
C ILE A 20 -8.30 15.01 0.04
N ALA A 21 -9.01 14.92 -1.07
CA ALA A 21 -8.84 13.84 -2.03
C ALA A 21 -7.51 13.99 -2.75
N THR A 22 -6.88 12.86 -3.09
CA THR A 22 -5.64 12.83 -3.86
C THR A 22 -5.74 11.79 -4.97
N GLU A 23 -4.96 11.97 -6.03
CA GLU A 23 -4.75 11.00 -7.10
C GLU A 23 -3.30 10.46 -7.05
N ILE A 24 -2.78 10.26 -5.84
CA ILE A 24 -1.38 9.83 -5.63
C ILE A 24 -1.09 8.50 -6.32
N GLY A 25 -2.06 7.59 -6.42
CA GLY A 25 -1.94 6.32 -7.10
C GLY A 25 -1.59 6.46 -8.58
N ASN A 26 -2.07 7.52 -9.22
CA ASN A 26 -1.84 7.84 -10.63
C ASN A 26 -0.60 8.71 -10.86
N THR A 27 0.25 8.86 -9.85
CA THR A 27 1.55 9.55 -9.99
C THR A 27 2.69 8.54 -10.10
N ASN A 28 3.83 9.02 -10.57
CA ASN A 28 5.08 8.24 -10.58
C ASN A 28 5.98 8.58 -9.38
N LEU A 29 5.43 9.18 -8.32
CA LEU A 29 6.17 9.60 -7.14
C LEU A 29 6.86 8.40 -6.47
N GLY A 30 8.18 8.41 -6.42
CA GLY A 30 8.98 7.32 -5.84
C GLY A 30 9.02 6.02 -6.67
N LEU A 31 8.30 5.92 -7.78
CA LEU A 31 8.18 4.70 -8.57
C LEU A 31 9.54 4.21 -9.11
N SER A 32 10.39 5.10 -9.59
CA SER A 32 11.72 4.73 -10.10
C SER A 32 12.58 4.07 -9.02
N ALA A 33 12.55 4.61 -7.79
CA ALA A 33 13.26 4.03 -6.66
C ALA A 33 12.67 2.66 -6.26
N LEU A 34 11.34 2.51 -6.29
CA LEU A 34 10.68 1.23 -6.03
C LEU A 34 11.03 0.19 -7.10
N LYS A 35 10.95 0.53 -8.38
CA LYS A 35 11.34 -0.37 -9.48
C LYS A 35 12.79 -0.83 -9.35
N SER A 36 13.70 0.06 -9.04
CA SER A 36 15.11 -0.28 -8.80
C SER A 36 15.29 -1.21 -7.60
N LEU A 37 14.64 -0.91 -6.47
CA LEU A 37 14.71 -1.70 -5.24
C LEU A 37 14.16 -3.12 -5.42
N LEU A 38 13.04 -3.24 -6.14
CA LEU A 38 12.35 -4.50 -6.39
C LEU A 38 12.87 -5.23 -7.64
N LYS A 39 13.84 -4.64 -8.36
CA LYS A 39 14.40 -5.16 -9.63
C LYS A 39 13.32 -5.38 -10.71
N ILE A 40 12.30 -4.52 -10.74
CA ILE A 40 11.25 -4.56 -11.75
C ILE A 40 11.75 -3.85 -13.02
N ASN A 41 11.94 -4.60 -14.09
CA ASN A 41 12.43 -4.09 -15.38
C ASN A 41 11.35 -4.08 -16.48
N SER A 42 10.07 -4.08 -16.10
CA SER A 42 8.95 -4.05 -17.05
C SER A 42 8.46 -2.63 -17.29
N ASP A 43 8.04 -2.34 -18.52
CA ASP A 43 7.43 -1.07 -18.93
C ASP A 43 5.94 -0.97 -18.53
N GLU A 44 5.40 -2.01 -17.93
CA GLU A 44 3.99 -2.04 -17.49
C GLU A 44 3.74 -1.31 -16.16
N PHE A 45 4.82 -0.89 -15.45
CA PHE A 45 4.76 -0.18 -14.18
C PHE A 45 5.09 1.30 -14.42
N ASN A 46 4.08 2.14 -14.62
CA ASN A 46 4.20 3.54 -14.99
C ASN A 46 3.74 4.51 -13.90
N VAL A 47 2.83 4.07 -13.04
CA VAL A 47 2.29 4.84 -11.92
C VAL A 47 2.36 4.03 -10.64
N LEU A 48 2.21 4.70 -9.50
CA LEU A 48 2.37 4.08 -8.19
C LEU A 48 1.40 2.91 -7.96
N GLU A 49 0.16 3.02 -8.43
CA GLU A 49 -0.84 1.95 -8.29
C GLU A 49 -0.52 0.71 -9.13
N ASP A 50 0.34 0.81 -10.15
CA ASP A 50 0.81 -0.37 -10.88
C ASP A 50 1.66 -1.30 -10.00
N VAL A 51 2.17 -0.80 -8.88
CA VAL A 51 2.90 -1.58 -7.86
C VAL A 51 2.06 -1.77 -6.61
N ILE A 52 1.39 -0.70 -6.12
CA ILE A 52 0.70 -0.68 -4.83
C ILE A 52 -0.80 -0.95 -5.02
N SER A 53 -1.14 -2.09 -5.58
CA SER A 53 -2.54 -2.53 -5.74
C SER A 53 -2.63 -4.05 -5.91
N GLY A 54 -3.84 -4.59 -5.90
CA GLY A 54 -4.09 -5.99 -6.26
C GLY A 54 -3.71 -6.29 -7.72
N THR A 55 -3.94 -5.34 -8.62
CA THR A 55 -3.48 -5.44 -10.01
C THR A 55 -1.94 -5.46 -10.06
N GLY A 56 -1.27 -4.64 -9.25
CA GLY A 56 0.18 -4.62 -9.14
C GLY A 56 0.77 -5.95 -8.65
N ILE A 57 0.17 -6.56 -7.63
CA ILE A 57 0.56 -7.89 -7.15
C ILE A 57 0.44 -8.93 -8.28
N SER A 58 -0.70 -8.91 -9.00
CA SER A 58 -0.92 -9.84 -10.13
C SER A 58 0.10 -9.65 -11.25
N ARG A 59 0.45 -8.39 -11.58
CA ARG A 59 1.48 -8.08 -12.59
C ARG A 59 2.89 -8.51 -12.15
N MET A 60 3.25 -8.26 -10.89
CA MET A 60 4.55 -8.74 -10.36
C MET A 60 4.66 -10.25 -10.45
N PHE A 61 3.59 -10.97 -10.12
CA PHE A 61 3.55 -12.44 -10.23
C PHE A 61 3.63 -12.91 -11.69
N GLU A 62 2.86 -12.28 -12.59
CA GLU A 62 2.90 -12.58 -14.04
C GLU A 62 4.31 -12.31 -14.63
N THR A 63 4.92 -11.18 -14.27
CA THR A 63 6.30 -10.84 -14.72
C THR A 63 7.32 -11.87 -14.26
N LYS A 64 7.13 -12.42 -13.05
CA LYS A 64 8.06 -13.41 -12.47
C LYS A 64 7.86 -14.83 -13.02
N THR A 65 6.60 -15.26 -13.16
CA THR A 65 6.26 -16.68 -13.43
C THR A 65 5.75 -16.93 -14.85
N GLY A 66 5.34 -15.87 -15.57
CA GLY A 66 4.61 -15.97 -16.84
C GLY A 66 3.13 -16.32 -16.67
N ASN A 67 2.64 -16.55 -15.46
CA ASN A 67 1.26 -16.96 -15.17
C ASN A 67 0.42 -15.78 -14.68
N LYS A 68 -0.72 -15.58 -15.31
CA LYS A 68 -1.68 -14.53 -14.92
C LYS A 68 -2.62 -15.05 -13.83
N VAL A 69 -2.41 -14.57 -12.62
CA VAL A 69 -3.14 -15.01 -11.42
C VAL A 69 -3.68 -13.78 -10.68
N LYS A 70 -4.88 -13.88 -10.09
CA LYS A 70 -5.45 -12.80 -9.28
C LYS A 70 -4.76 -12.69 -7.93
N SER A 71 -4.72 -11.48 -7.36
CA SER A 71 -4.07 -11.23 -6.07
C SER A 71 -4.60 -12.11 -4.94
N GLU A 72 -5.90 -12.42 -4.90
CA GLU A 72 -6.50 -13.28 -3.89
C GLU A 72 -5.95 -14.71 -3.95
N GLU A 73 -5.72 -15.21 -5.15
CA GLU A 73 -5.13 -16.53 -5.36
C GLU A 73 -3.64 -16.53 -5.02
N ILE A 74 -2.91 -15.45 -5.34
CA ILE A 74 -1.49 -15.29 -4.94
C ILE A 74 -1.36 -15.28 -3.42
N PHE A 75 -2.27 -14.63 -2.69
CA PHE A 75 -2.32 -14.72 -1.23
C PHE A 75 -2.51 -16.17 -0.74
N SER A 76 -3.40 -16.93 -1.40
CA SER A 76 -3.62 -18.33 -1.06
C SER A 76 -2.40 -19.20 -1.35
N LEU A 77 -1.74 -18.98 -2.49
CA LEU A 77 -0.50 -19.67 -2.86
C LEU A 77 0.62 -19.39 -1.84
N SER A 78 0.79 -18.13 -1.44
CA SER A 78 1.78 -17.74 -0.43
C SER A 78 1.52 -18.42 0.92
N LEU A 79 0.27 -18.51 1.37
CA LEU A 79 -0.10 -19.22 2.59
C LEU A 79 0.16 -20.73 2.50
N ASN A 80 0.14 -21.30 1.30
CA ASN A 80 0.42 -22.71 1.04
C ASN A 80 1.91 -23.00 0.79
N GLY A 81 2.78 -21.97 0.91
CA GLY A 81 4.22 -22.12 0.83
C GLY A 81 4.79 -22.08 -0.60
N ASP A 82 4.07 -21.50 -1.55
CA ASP A 82 4.60 -21.24 -2.90
C ASP A 82 5.67 -20.14 -2.84
N ASP A 83 6.89 -20.45 -3.22
CA ASP A 83 8.05 -19.56 -3.11
C ASP A 83 7.90 -18.29 -3.97
N ASP A 84 7.35 -18.41 -5.18
CA ASP A 84 7.16 -17.26 -6.07
C ASP A 84 6.09 -16.32 -5.53
N ALA A 85 5.01 -16.86 -4.97
CA ALA A 85 3.97 -16.07 -4.33
C ALA A 85 4.48 -15.38 -3.06
N ILE A 86 5.28 -16.06 -2.23
CA ILE A 86 5.92 -15.47 -1.04
C ILE A 86 6.80 -14.31 -1.45
N GLU A 87 7.67 -14.48 -2.45
CA GLU A 87 8.56 -13.42 -2.93
C GLU A 87 7.77 -12.20 -3.44
N VAL A 88 6.69 -12.41 -4.20
CA VAL A 88 5.83 -11.31 -4.68
C VAL A 88 5.13 -10.58 -3.54
N ILE A 89 4.68 -11.28 -2.51
CA ILE A 89 4.11 -10.67 -1.31
C ILE A 89 5.16 -9.88 -0.54
N ASP A 90 6.39 -10.36 -0.46
CA ASP A 90 7.51 -9.63 0.14
C ASP A 90 7.87 -8.38 -0.69
N MET A 91 7.89 -8.47 -2.01
CA MET A 91 8.06 -7.29 -2.89
C MET A 91 6.97 -6.24 -2.65
N PHE A 92 5.71 -6.67 -2.58
CA PHE A 92 4.60 -5.77 -2.25
C PHE A 92 4.76 -5.17 -0.85
N THR A 93 5.17 -5.96 0.14
CA THR A 93 5.43 -5.51 1.52
C THR A 93 6.47 -4.40 1.56
N ILE A 94 7.59 -4.58 0.85
CA ILE A 94 8.66 -3.59 0.72
C ILE A 94 8.14 -2.29 0.09
N ALA A 95 7.48 -2.42 -1.06
CA ALA A 95 6.95 -1.28 -1.80
C ALA A 95 5.91 -0.51 -0.97
N PHE A 96 5.00 -1.22 -0.33
CA PHE A 96 3.95 -0.63 0.48
C PHE A 96 4.51 0.09 1.71
N ALA A 97 5.46 -0.53 2.43
CA ALA A 97 6.13 0.10 3.56
C ALA A 97 6.84 1.41 3.17
N ARG A 98 7.59 1.41 2.07
CA ARG A 98 8.27 2.60 1.53
C ARG A 98 7.27 3.70 1.16
N THR A 99 6.22 3.33 0.44
CA THR A 99 5.17 4.28 0.03
C THR A 99 4.48 4.89 1.24
N LEU A 100 4.08 4.10 2.23
CA LEU A 100 3.45 4.61 3.45
C LEU A 100 4.38 5.53 4.23
N SER A 101 5.68 5.21 4.30
CA SER A 101 6.70 6.05 4.91
C SER A 101 6.81 7.41 4.23
N ASP A 102 6.93 7.41 2.89
CA ASP A 102 7.07 8.64 2.10
C ASP A 102 5.81 9.51 2.18
N LEU A 103 4.63 8.91 2.08
CA LEU A 103 3.37 9.63 2.21
C LEU A 103 3.15 10.16 3.64
N SER A 104 3.60 9.43 4.67
CA SER A 104 3.54 9.89 6.06
C SER A 104 4.36 11.16 6.27
N LEU A 105 5.54 11.23 5.70
CA LEU A 105 6.39 12.41 5.76
C LEU A 105 5.85 13.55 4.89
N ALA A 106 5.41 13.24 3.66
CA ALA A 106 4.89 14.23 2.73
C ALA A 106 3.65 14.96 3.27
N PHE A 107 2.78 14.25 4.00
CA PHE A 107 1.54 14.79 4.55
C PHE A 107 1.59 15.03 6.06
N SER A 108 2.78 14.88 6.69
CA SER A 108 2.96 15.05 8.15
C SER A 108 1.91 14.29 8.96
N SER A 109 1.73 12.99 8.67
CA SER A 109 0.64 12.16 9.17
C SER A 109 0.73 11.85 10.67
N GLY A 110 0.89 12.87 11.53
CA GLY A 110 0.99 12.72 12.99
C GLY A 110 -0.23 12.06 13.63
N GLY A 111 -1.41 12.17 13.01
CA GLY A 111 -2.63 11.46 13.44
C GLY A 111 -2.67 9.98 13.02
N GLY A 112 -1.67 9.49 12.28
CA GLY A 112 -1.55 8.09 11.85
C GLY A 112 -2.10 7.81 10.46
N ILE A 113 -2.07 6.52 10.12
CA ILE A 113 -2.52 5.96 8.84
C ILE A 113 -3.68 4.99 9.09
N ILE A 114 -4.74 5.13 8.31
CA ILE A 114 -5.84 4.17 8.25
C ILE A 114 -5.75 3.44 6.92
N LEU A 115 -5.54 2.14 6.97
CA LEU A 115 -5.60 1.27 5.81
C LEU A 115 -7.04 0.81 5.59
N ALA A 116 -7.56 1.04 4.40
CA ALA A 116 -8.93 0.68 4.02
C ALA A 116 -8.94 -0.42 2.93
N GLY A 117 -10.06 -1.11 2.80
CA GLY A 117 -10.27 -2.09 1.74
C GLY A 117 -9.96 -3.55 2.12
N SER A 118 -10.41 -4.47 1.27
CA SER A 118 -10.23 -5.92 1.48
C SER A 118 -8.77 -6.32 1.33
N LEU A 119 -8.06 -5.77 0.35
CA LEU A 119 -6.65 -6.06 0.13
C LEU A 119 -5.81 -5.76 1.37
N SER A 120 -6.02 -4.61 2.03
CA SER A 120 -5.33 -4.26 3.28
C SER A 120 -5.57 -5.28 4.39
N ARG A 121 -6.79 -5.78 4.51
CA ARG A 121 -7.14 -6.80 5.52
C ARG A 121 -6.45 -8.13 5.23
N SER A 122 -6.53 -8.61 3.98
CA SER A 122 -5.87 -9.86 3.57
C SER A 122 -4.35 -9.76 3.68
N PHE A 123 -3.78 -8.65 3.24
CA PHE A 123 -2.33 -8.42 3.32
C PHE A 123 -1.81 -8.51 4.76
N LEU A 124 -2.49 -7.92 5.73
CA LEU A 124 -2.04 -7.94 7.14
C LEU A 124 -1.99 -9.34 7.76
N THR A 125 -2.72 -10.31 7.22
CA THR A 125 -2.71 -11.69 7.73
C THR A 125 -1.46 -12.45 7.31
N ILE A 126 -0.80 -12.02 6.22
CA ILE A 126 0.34 -12.73 5.62
C ILE A 126 1.62 -11.90 5.56
N ALA A 127 1.52 -10.58 5.74
CA ALA A 127 2.66 -9.67 5.63
C ALA A 127 3.76 -10.01 6.63
N ASN A 128 4.99 -10.03 6.15
CA ASN A 128 6.18 -10.10 6.99
C ASN A 128 6.36 -8.76 7.72
N LYS A 129 6.02 -8.73 9.01
CA LYS A 129 6.03 -7.51 9.84
C LYS A 129 7.43 -6.94 10.02
N ASP A 130 8.44 -7.79 10.15
CA ASP A 130 9.83 -7.33 10.32
C ASP A 130 10.35 -6.70 9.04
N LEU A 131 10.03 -7.29 7.89
CA LEU A 131 10.34 -6.75 6.58
C LEU A 131 9.64 -5.39 6.39
N PHE A 132 8.35 -5.29 6.73
CA PHE A 132 7.60 -4.05 6.67
C PHE A 132 8.24 -2.97 7.54
N ASN A 133 8.49 -3.24 8.82
CA ASN A 133 9.07 -2.28 9.77
C ASN A 133 10.46 -1.81 9.32
N LYS A 134 11.29 -2.74 8.85
CA LYS A 134 12.61 -2.42 8.29
C LYS A 134 12.48 -1.41 7.17
N HIS A 135 11.63 -1.69 6.17
CA HIS A 135 11.50 -0.85 4.99
C HIS A 135 10.69 0.43 5.20
N PHE A 136 9.85 0.48 6.23
CA PHE A 136 9.15 1.70 6.64
C PHE A 136 10.12 2.78 7.16
N LEU A 137 11.24 2.38 7.76
CA LEU A 137 12.25 3.30 8.33
C LEU A 137 13.50 3.45 7.47
N ASP A 138 13.74 2.53 6.54
CA ASP A 138 14.98 2.48 5.78
C ASP A 138 15.16 3.69 4.86
N GLY A 139 16.42 4.16 4.71
CA GLY A 139 16.76 5.34 3.90
C GLY A 139 16.32 6.68 4.50
N LYS A 140 15.82 6.72 5.75
CA LYS A 140 15.41 7.93 6.45
C LYS A 140 16.49 8.39 7.44
N SER A 141 16.59 9.71 7.64
CA SER A 141 17.44 10.27 8.71
C SER A 141 16.87 9.92 10.10
N ASP A 142 17.67 10.01 11.14
CA ASP A 142 17.26 9.63 12.50
C ASP A 142 16.08 10.45 13.00
N ILE A 143 16.03 11.76 12.69
CA ILE A 143 14.88 12.63 13.01
C ILE A 143 13.61 12.12 12.33
N HIS A 144 13.67 11.74 11.05
CA HIS A 144 12.51 11.22 10.32
C HIS A 144 12.08 9.83 10.84
N LYS A 145 13.04 8.98 11.26
CA LYS A 145 12.72 7.71 11.92
C LYS A 145 11.98 7.91 13.22
N GLU A 146 12.39 8.90 14.04
CA GLU A 146 11.67 9.25 15.28
C GLU A 146 10.23 9.69 15.02
N ILE A 147 10.00 10.47 13.95
CA ILE A 147 8.65 10.89 13.52
C ILE A 147 7.84 9.66 13.09
N LEU A 148 8.40 8.83 12.21
CA LEU A 148 7.74 7.66 11.67
C LEU A 148 7.41 6.61 12.74
N ASN A 149 8.26 6.42 13.73
CA ASN A 149 8.02 5.51 14.86
C ASN A 149 6.80 5.92 15.73
N LYS A 150 6.35 7.17 15.61
CA LYS A 150 5.14 7.67 16.30
C LYS A 150 3.89 7.52 15.45
N VAL A 151 4.02 7.18 14.17
CA VAL A 151 2.89 7.02 13.25
C VAL A 151 2.18 5.70 13.51
N GLY A 152 0.99 5.76 14.08
CA GLY A 152 0.15 4.58 14.25
C GLY A 152 -0.47 4.14 12.92
N ILE A 153 -0.38 2.85 12.59
CA ILE A 153 -1.03 2.26 11.42
C ILE A 153 -2.17 1.36 11.88
N LYS A 154 -3.38 1.65 11.41
CA LYS A 154 -4.59 0.89 11.76
C LYS A 154 -5.31 0.44 10.50
N VAL A 155 -6.01 -0.69 10.57
CA VAL A 155 -6.83 -1.19 9.48
C VAL A 155 -8.30 -1.00 9.80
N ALA A 156 -9.05 -0.48 8.82
CA ALA A 156 -10.50 -0.40 8.91
C ALA A 156 -11.11 -1.81 8.78
N ASN A 157 -11.56 -2.36 9.90
CA ASN A 157 -12.18 -3.70 9.94
C ASN A 157 -13.63 -3.72 9.46
N ARG A 158 -14.24 -2.55 9.25
CA ARG A 158 -15.62 -2.44 8.81
C ARG A 158 -15.73 -2.69 7.31
N GLY A 159 -16.59 -3.62 6.91
CA GLY A 159 -16.99 -3.75 5.51
C GLY A 159 -17.73 -2.49 5.02
N TYR A 160 -17.77 -2.31 3.71
CA TYR A 160 -18.49 -1.20 3.09
C TYR A 160 -18.08 0.22 3.54
N THR A 161 -16.84 0.40 3.95
CA THR A 161 -16.31 1.70 4.46
C THR A 161 -16.55 2.84 3.47
N CYS A 162 -16.38 2.59 2.17
CA CYS A 162 -16.64 3.59 1.11
C CYS A 162 -18.11 3.99 1.04
N LEU A 163 -19.05 3.03 1.19
CA LEU A 163 -20.48 3.30 1.17
C LEU A 163 -20.90 4.17 2.38
N PHE A 164 -20.39 3.85 3.56
CA PHE A 164 -20.62 4.66 4.76
C PHE A 164 -20.04 6.07 4.62
N GLY A 165 -18.86 6.18 4.02
CA GLY A 165 -18.24 7.48 3.70
C GLY A 165 -19.10 8.32 2.76
N SER A 166 -19.63 7.72 1.70
CA SER A 166 -20.52 8.39 0.74
C SER A 166 -21.83 8.82 1.40
N LEU A 167 -22.44 7.98 2.23
CA LEU A 167 -23.66 8.35 2.99
C LEU A 167 -23.40 9.53 3.95
N ASN A 168 -22.29 9.50 4.68
CA ASN A 168 -21.94 10.61 5.57
C ASN A 168 -21.71 11.91 4.80
N TYR A 169 -21.06 11.84 3.65
CA TYR A 169 -20.85 13.00 2.80
C TYR A 169 -22.18 13.60 2.32
N ILE A 170 -23.10 12.78 1.80
CA ILE A 170 -24.43 13.23 1.36
C ILE A 170 -25.21 13.89 2.51
N ASN A 171 -25.10 13.36 3.73
CA ASN A 171 -25.79 13.91 4.89
C ASN A 171 -25.14 15.19 5.45
N SER A 172 -23.95 15.56 4.98
CA SER A 172 -23.21 16.76 5.42
C SER A 172 -23.36 17.97 4.49
N ILE A 173 -23.98 17.76 3.33
CA ILE A 173 -24.37 18.81 2.37
C ILE A 173 -25.85 19.16 2.55
#